data_e3a650e4a3165b5eb7b1e52caee387f6
#
_entry.id   e3a650e4a3165b5eb7b1e52caee387f6
#
_cell.length_a   1.000
_cell.length_b   1.000
_cell.length_c   1.000
_cell.angle_alpha   90.00
_cell.angle_beta   90.00
_cell.angle_gamma   90.00
#
_symmetry.space_group_name_H-M   'P 1'
#
loop_
_entity.id
_entity.type
_entity.pdbx_description
1 polymer ?
#
loop_
_entity_poly.entity_id
_entity_poly.type
_entity_poly.pdbx_seq_one_letter_code
_entity_poly.pdbx_strand_id
1 'polypeptide(L)'
;MISRYSRKVSLLILGAVLVCLIAIAPAGAYNLINDKYMANVRPGTTVTYSLALAAGANESPADYQATVLGFGETLNGFYTGIEPAQDTGPYTARPFITLDNSTVHLVPGGEAVITATIKVPSSGKGGLYALIDIEPVSSSNILQSTSVNIGFDAPVMITLDGTTLTETGVIENVTVGTAAVGQPVSGTAVTGQPISVSTFFTNTGNHHYYSANNQIKIMDNSGKVIGNGTTDYFTSAIVPGATVAFTQQITTPLNAGTYSVTSSVMNSAGQVLDTKTSSFTVYEAPTASPTEYGAQGSNHGSSYLGPSSSTNVPASQTTQSPVGLPVIVMACAIAVGILGMRRKPE
;
A
#
# COMPACT_ATOMS: atom_id res chain seq x y z
N MET A 1 -10.17 -25.32 55.07
CA MET A 1 -11.21 -25.47 54.04
C MET A 1 -10.93 -24.67 52.75
N ILE A 2 -10.05 -23.67 52.78
CA ILE A 2 -9.73 -22.73 51.64
C ILE A 2 -8.86 -23.37 50.53
N SER A 3 -8.02 -24.39 50.85
CA SER A 3 -7.08 -25.00 49.88
C SER A 3 -7.74 -25.83 48.77
N ARG A 4 -8.89 -26.44 49.01
CA ARG A 4 -9.59 -27.26 48.01
C ARG A 4 -10.35 -26.46 46.95
N TYR A 5 -10.78 -25.25 47.30
CA TYR A 5 -11.47 -24.32 46.36
C TYR A 5 -10.48 -23.73 45.37
N SER A 6 -9.28 -23.37 45.81
CA SER A 6 -8.25 -22.79 44.95
C SER A 6 -7.80 -23.77 43.83
N ARG A 7 -7.64 -25.06 44.13
CA ARG A 7 -7.27 -26.05 43.11
C ARG A 7 -8.35 -26.29 42.06
N LYS A 8 -9.64 -26.25 42.46
CA LYS A 8 -10.74 -26.43 41.50
C LYS A 8 -10.88 -25.25 40.56
N VAL A 9 -10.69 -24.01 41.04
CA VAL A 9 -10.70 -22.82 40.22
C VAL A 9 -9.52 -22.79 39.24
N SER A 10 -8.32 -23.17 39.68
CA SER A 10 -7.15 -23.25 38.80
C SER A 10 -7.31 -24.30 37.70
N LEU A 11 -7.93 -25.45 38.02
CA LEU A 11 -8.20 -26.49 37.01
C LEU A 11 -9.23 -26.03 35.96
N LEU A 12 -10.26 -25.29 36.39
CA LEU A 12 -11.28 -24.74 35.51
C LEU A 12 -10.69 -23.67 34.58
N ILE A 13 -9.81 -22.79 35.07
CA ILE A 13 -9.11 -21.79 34.26
C ILE A 13 -8.16 -22.45 33.28
N LEU A 14 -7.39 -23.47 33.73
CA LEU A 14 -6.51 -24.22 32.86
C LEU A 14 -7.28 -24.94 31.75
N GLY A 15 -8.43 -25.53 32.08
CA GLY A 15 -9.32 -26.20 31.13
C GLY A 15 -9.92 -25.21 30.12
N ALA A 16 -10.34 -24.02 30.56
CA ALA A 16 -10.85 -22.98 29.68
C ALA A 16 -9.76 -22.45 28.73
N VAL A 17 -8.54 -22.24 29.23
CA VAL A 17 -7.39 -21.79 28.38
C VAL A 17 -7.03 -22.89 27.37
N LEU A 18 -7.05 -24.17 27.78
CA LEU A 18 -6.77 -25.29 26.88
C LEU A 18 -7.84 -25.44 25.78
N VAL A 19 -9.12 -25.25 26.13
CA VAL A 19 -10.22 -25.23 25.15
C VAL A 19 -10.11 -24.04 24.19
N CYS A 20 -9.74 -22.85 24.66
CA CYS A 20 -9.46 -21.70 23.81
C CYS A 20 -8.28 -21.92 22.85
N LEU A 21 -7.23 -22.62 23.31
CA LEU A 21 -6.07 -22.95 22.45
C LEU A 21 -6.39 -24.02 21.38
N ILE A 22 -7.33 -24.93 21.65
CA ILE A 22 -7.76 -25.94 20.67
C ILE A 22 -8.76 -25.34 19.65
N ALA A 23 -9.49 -24.31 20.03
CA ALA A 23 -10.47 -23.64 19.17
C ALA A 23 -9.87 -22.66 18.16
N ILE A 24 -8.54 -22.45 18.16
CA ILE A 24 -7.87 -21.68 17.09
C ILE A 24 -7.75 -22.62 15.89
N ALA A 25 -8.85 -22.73 15.12
CA ALA A 25 -8.74 -23.30 13.78
C ALA A 25 -7.70 -22.46 13.00
N PRO A 26 -6.76 -23.08 12.29
CA PRO A 26 -5.89 -22.33 11.40
C PRO A 26 -6.82 -21.51 10.47
N ALA A 27 -6.62 -20.21 10.44
CA ALA A 27 -7.31 -19.37 9.45
C ALA A 27 -6.91 -19.95 8.10
N GLY A 28 -7.89 -20.45 7.35
CA GLY A 28 -7.67 -20.83 5.98
C GLY A 28 -7.17 -19.60 5.22
N ALA A 29 -6.39 -19.79 4.20
CA ALA A 29 -5.95 -18.71 3.33
C ALA A 29 -5.88 -19.22 1.88
N TYR A 30 -6.27 -18.38 0.96
CA TYR A 30 -5.86 -18.53 -0.43
C TYR A 30 -4.45 -17.99 -0.59
N ASN A 31 -3.65 -18.65 -1.41
CA ASN A 31 -2.26 -18.28 -1.65
C ASN A 31 -1.92 -18.40 -3.13
N LEU A 32 -1.17 -17.42 -3.64
CA LEU A 32 -0.62 -17.46 -4.99
C LEU A 32 0.84 -17.94 -4.92
N ILE A 33 1.13 -19.03 -5.62
CA ILE A 33 2.46 -19.64 -5.72
C ILE A 33 3.06 -19.21 -7.05
N ASN A 34 4.35 -18.89 -7.07
CA ASN A 34 5.01 -18.25 -8.21
C ASN A 34 4.28 -16.97 -8.61
N ASP A 35 4.10 -16.09 -7.65
CA ASP A 35 3.30 -14.86 -7.73
C ASP A 35 3.84 -13.80 -8.71
N LYS A 36 4.99 -14.03 -9.34
CA LYS A 36 5.62 -13.11 -10.30
C LYS A 36 6.51 -13.84 -11.28
N TYR A 37 6.57 -13.31 -12.50
CA TYR A 37 7.54 -13.71 -13.52
C TYR A 37 8.51 -12.57 -13.82
N MET A 38 9.78 -12.80 -13.55
CA MET A 38 10.85 -11.85 -13.84
C MET A 38 11.99 -12.58 -14.56
N ALA A 39 12.27 -12.22 -15.81
CA ALA A 39 13.28 -12.91 -16.58
C ALA A 39 13.94 -12.01 -17.66
N ASN A 40 15.21 -12.32 -17.95
CA ASN A 40 15.88 -11.84 -19.15
C ASN A 40 15.60 -12.84 -20.27
N VAL A 41 14.97 -12.38 -21.35
CA VAL A 41 14.51 -13.26 -22.42
C VAL A 41 14.98 -12.73 -23.78
N ARG A 42 15.46 -13.62 -24.63
CA ARG A 42 15.87 -13.24 -25.98
C ARG A 42 14.67 -12.85 -26.84
N PRO A 43 14.75 -11.77 -27.61
CA PRO A 43 13.76 -11.43 -28.61
C PRO A 43 13.46 -12.58 -29.56
N GLY A 44 12.17 -12.78 -29.89
CA GLY A 44 11.71 -13.83 -30.82
C GLY A 44 11.58 -15.22 -30.20
N THR A 45 11.82 -15.40 -28.90
CA THR A 45 11.62 -16.69 -28.21
C THR A 45 10.20 -16.82 -27.63
N THR A 46 9.82 -18.06 -27.35
CA THR A 46 8.61 -18.35 -26.57
C THR A 46 9.03 -18.93 -25.23
N VAL A 47 8.46 -18.42 -24.17
CA VAL A 47 8.67 -18.89 -22.79
C VAL A 47 7.35 -19.21 -22.14
N THR A 48 7.37 -20.06 -21.14
CA THR A 48 6.19 -20.41 -20.33
C THR A 48 6.43 -20.01 -18.88
N TYR A 49 5.36 -19.56 -18.24
CA TYR A 49 5.32 -19.22 -16.84
C TYR A 49 4.09 -19.87 -16.22
N SER A 50 4.27 -20.69 -15.19
CA SER A 50 3.19 -21.34 -14.47
C SER A 50 3.07 -20.74 -13.07
N LEU A 51 1.89 -20.27 -12.75
CA LEU A 51 1.50 -19.84 -11.41
C LEU A 51 0.42 -20.77 -10.87
N ALA A 52 0.32 -20.91 -9.57
CA ALA A 52 -0.68 -21.79 -8.97
C ALA A 52 -1.42 -21.04 -7.85
N LEU A 53 -2.75 -21.19 -7.88
CA LEU A 53 -3.63 -20.70 -6.83
C LEU A 53 -3.96 -21.87 -5.90
N ALA A 54 -3.64 -21.76 -4.61
CA ALA A 54 -3.87 -22.78 -3.61
C ALA A 54 -4.90 -22.33 -2.58
N ALA A 55 -5.80 -23.22 -2.17
CA ALA A 55 -6.76 -22.99 -1.10
C ALA A 55 -6.37 -23.74 0.18
N GLY A 56 -6.54 -23.12 1.32
CA GLY A 56 -6.45 -23.81 2.61
C GLY A 56 -7.53 -24.88 2.76
N ALA A 57 -7.28 -25.87 3.62
CA ALA A 57 -8.19 -27.00 3.82
C ALA A 57 -9.59 -26.61 4.34
N ASN A 58 -9.70 -25.42 4.94
CA ASN A 58 -10.96 -24.92 5.53
C ASN A 58 -11.64 -23.84 4.65
N GLU A 59 -11.10 -23.58 3.45
CA GLU A 59 -11.70 -22.61 2.54
C GLU A 59 -12.94 -23.19 1.86
N SER A 60 -13.83 -22.30 1.43
CA SER A 60 -14.95 -22.72 0.59
C SER A 60 -14.48 -22.93 -0.85
N PRO A 61 -15.13 -23.84 -1.63
CA PRO A 61 -14.86 -23.90 -3.06
C PRO A 61 -15.14 -22.55 -3.72
N ALA A 62 -14.28 -22.14 -4.66
CA ALA A 62 -14.42 -20.87 -5.37
C ALA A 62 -13.94 -21.00 -6.82
N ASP A 63 -14.60 -20.25 -7.70
CA ASP A 63 -14.19 -20.09 -9.10
C ASP A 63 -13.44 -18.77 -9.24
N TYR A 64 -12.34 -18.81 -9.98
CA TYR A 64 -11.52 -17.64 -10.29
C TYR A 64 -11.40 -17.45 -11.80
N GLN A 65 -11.40 -16.19 -12.21
CA GLN A 65 -11.15 -15.76 -13.58
C GLN A 65 -9.77 -15.09 -13.64
N ALA A 66 -8.90 -15.60 -14.52
CA ALA A 66 -7.61 -14.98 -14.81
C ALA A 66 -7.69 -14.15 -16.09
N THR A 67 -7.19 -12.93 -16.04
CA THR A 67 -7.16 -11.98 -17.16
C THR A 67 -5.76 -11.38 -17.31
N VAL A 68 -5.28 -11.21 -18.55
CA VAL A 68 -4.03 -10.50 -18.81
C VAL A 68 -4.34 -9.03 -19.03
N LEU A 69 -3.87 -8.19 -18.12
CA LEU A 69 -4.00 -6.74 -18.14
C LEU A 69 -2.68 -6.07 -18.50
N GLY A 70 -2.73 -4.80 -18.89
CA GLY A 70 -1.55 -3.95 -18.94
C GLY A 70 -1.00 -3.71 -17.55
N PHE A 71 0.25 -3.29 -17.45
CA PHE A 71 0.94 -3.07 -16.19
C PHE A 71 0.91 -1.59 -15.81
N GLY A 72 0.26 -1.27 -14.71
CA GLY A 72 0.23 0.05 -14.10
C GLY A 72 0.95 0.07 -12.76
N GLU A 73 1.23 1.27 -12.27
CA GLU A 73 1.84 1.50 -10.97
C GLU A 73 1.22 2.74 -10.32
N THR A 74 0.88 2.63 -9.05
CA THR A 74 0.38 3.76 -8.26
C THR A 74 1.54 4.64 -7.77
N LEU A 75 1.24 5.84 -7.27
CA LEU A 75 2.25 6.74 -6.71
C LEU A 75 3.07 6.14 -5.57
N ASN A 76 2.51 5.16 -4.87
CA ASN A 76 3.17 4.47 -3.75
C ASN A 76 3.86 3.16 -4.18
N GLY A 77 3.90 2.85 -5.49
CA GLY A 77 4.57 1.67 -6.02
C GLY A 77 3.78 0.37 -5.94
N PHE A 78 2.47 0.43 -5.68
CA PHE A 78 1.62 -0.74 -5.83
C PHE A 78 1.31 -0.96 -7.30
N TYR A 79 1.43 -2.20 -7.74
CA TYR A 79 1.08 -2.57 -9.11
C TYR A 79 -0.44 -2.61 -9.28
N THR A 80 -0.90 -2.30 -10.46
CA THR A 80 -2.33 -2.29 -10.79
C THR A 80 -2.53 -2.65 -12.25
N GLY A 81 -3.66 -3.28 -12.56
CA GLY A 81 -4.01 -3.60 -13.93
C GLY A 81 -4.42 -2.35 -14.73
N ILE A 82 -4.00 -2.32 -15.98
CA ILE A 82 -4.48 -1.35 -16.97
C ILE A 82 -5.37 -2.10 -17.97
N GLU A 83 -6.59 -1.61 -18.12
CA GLU A 83 -7.55 -2.19 -19.06
C GLU A 83 -7.01 -2.21 -20.50
N PRO A 84 -7.34 -3.24 -21.30
CA PRO A 84 -6.82 -3.40 -22.66
C PRO A 84 -6.97 -2.19 -23.57
N ALA A 85 -8.05 -1.44 -23.42
CA ALA A 85 -8.30 -0.23 -24.19
C ALA A 85 -7.39 0.96 -23.83
N GLN A 86 -6.83 0.95 -22.65
CA GLN A 86 -5.94 2.00 -22.11
C GLN A 86 -4.47 1.62 -22.21
N ASP A 87 -4.18 0.32 -22.33
CA ASP A 87 -2.82 -0.24 -22.43
C ASP A 87 -2.29 -0.14 -23.86
N THR A 88 -1.89 1.06 -24.26
CA THR A 88 -1.39 1.38 -25.60
C THR A 88 0.11 1.69 -25.64
N GLY A 89 0.80 1.55 -24.50
CA GLY A 89 2.21 1.88 -24.38
C GLY A 89 3.15 0.92 -25.13
N PRO A 90 4.39 1.37 -25.47
CA PRO A 90 5.35 0.56 -26.21
C PRO A 90 5.98 -0.58 -25.38
N TYR A 91 5.73 -0.59 -24.08
CA TYR A 91 6.30 -1.55 -23.12
C TYR A 91 5.30 -2.61 -22.67
N THR A 92 4.12 -2.69 -23.29
CA THR A 92 3.12 -3.70 -22.93
C THR A 92 3.54 -5.09 -23.37
N ALA A 93 3.48 -6.06 -22.45
CA ALA A 93 3.62 -7.49 -22.76
C ALA A 93 2.28 -8.16 -23.04
N ARG A 94 1.16 -7.54 -22.65
CA ARG A 94 -0.19 -8.10 -22.69
C ARG A 94 -0.56 -8.80 -24.02
N PRO A 95 -0.32 -8.20 -25.22
CA PRO A 95 -0.73 -8.83 -26.48
C PRO A 95 0.11 -10.08 -26.84
N PHE A 96 1.17 -10.34 -26.13
CA PHE A 96 2.09 -11.45 -26.36
C PHE A 96 1.88 -12.62 -25.38
N ILE A 97 0.94 -12.48 -24.44
CA ILE A 97 0.64 -13.48 -23.41
C ILE A 97 -0.68 -14.17 -23.72
N THR A 98 -0.66 -15.49 -23.64
CA THR A 98 -1.87 -16.34 -23.75
C THR A 98 -1.91 -17.27 -22.56
N LEU A 99 -3.04 -17.34 -21.85
CA LEU A 99 -3.27 -18.28 -20.77
C LEU A 99 -3.82 -19.58 -21.34
N ASP A 100 -3.38 -20.73 -20.81
CA ASP A 100 -3.90 -22.06 -21.17
C ASP A 100 -5.31 -22.27 -20.60
N ASN A 101 -5.55 -21.70 -19.42
CA ASN A 101 -6.85 -21.70 -18.76
C ASN A 101 -7.12 -20.34 -18.12
N SER A 102 -8.22 -19.72 -18.48
CA SER A 102 -8.62 -18.42 -17.92
C SER A 102 -9.62 -18.54 -16.77
N THR A 103 -10.16 -19.74 -16.50
CA THR A 103 -11.09 -19.98 -15.40
C THR A 103 -10.64 -21.22 -14.64
N VAL A 104 -10.49 -21.13 -13.35
CA VAL A 104 -10.08 -22.24 -12.50
C VAL A 104 -11.06 -22.43 -11.35
N HIS A 105 -11.34 -23.69 -11.04
CA HIS A 105 -12.14 -24.10 -9.88
C HIS A 105 -11.23 -24.57 -8.77
N LEU A 106 -11.34 -23.94 -7.61
CA LEU A 106 -10.52 -24.24 -6.44
C LEU A 106 -11.37 -24.97 -5.39
N VAL A 107 -10.93 -26.13 -4.98
CA VAL A 107 -11.56 -26.92 -3.89
C VAL A 107 -10.79 -26.72 -2.59
N PRO A 108 -11.41 -26.95 -1.42
CA PRO A 108 -10.72 -26.88 -0.13
C PRO A 108 -9.44 -27.73 -0.11
N GLY A 109 -8.31 -27.14 0.28
CA GLY A 109 -7.01 -27.82 0.28
C GLY A 109 -6.46 -28.16 -1.10
N GLY A 110 -7.09 -27.71 -2.17
CA GLY A 110 -6.68 -27.94 -3.56
C GLY A 110 -5.76 -26.85 -4.11
N GLU A 111 -5.22 -27.13 -5.29
CA GLU A 111 -4.38 -26.25 -6.08
C GLU A 111 -4.85 -26.24 -7.53
N ALA A 112 -4.84 -25.09 -8.16
CA ALA A 112 -5.14 -24.91 -9.57
C ALA A 112 -3.99 -24.17 -10.26
N VAL A 113 -3.47 -24.70 -11.35
CA VAL A 113 -2.36 -24.15 -12.11
C VAL A 113 -2.87 -23.41 -13.33
N ILE A 114 -2.31 -22.23 -13.58
CA ILE A 114 -2.54 -21.43 -14.79
C ILE A 114 -1.16 -21.27 -15.46
N THR A 115 -1.06 -21.63 -16.74
CA THR A 115 0.14 -21.49 -17.52
C THR A 115 0.02 -20.37 -18.53
N ALA A 116 0.88 -19.38 -18.43
CA ALA A 116 1.01 -18.31 -19.40
C ALA A 116 2.08 -18.69 -20.44
N THR A 117 1.70 -18.68 -21.72
CA THR A 117 2.64 -18.76 -22.85
C THR A 117 2.92 -17.36 -23.34
N ILE A 118 4.20 -16.96 -23.32
CA ILE A 118 4.66 -15.62 -23.66
C ILE A 118 5.47 -15.69 -24.96
N LYS A 119 4.93 -15.14 -26.04
CA LYS A 119 5.60 -15.05 -27.35
C LYS A 119 6.35 -13.72 -27.42
N VAL A 120 7.60 -13.71 -27.00
CA VAL A 120 8.41 -12.47 -26.94
C VAL A 120 8.62 -11.94 -28.37
N PRO A 121 8.30 -10.65 -28.64
CA PRO A 121 8.50 -10.09 -29.98
C PRO A 121 9.97 -10.14 -30.42
N SER A 122 10.20 -10.34 -31.72
CA SER A 122 11.55 -10.40 -32.29
C SER A 122 12.24 -9.03 -32.35
N SER A 123 11.49 -7.96 -32.17
CA SER A 123 11.99 -6.59 -32.15
C SER A 123 11.49 -5.90 -30.87
N GLY A 124 12.28 -4.99 -30.35
CA GLY A 124 12.00 -4.25 -29.13
C GLY A 124 13.28 -3.91 -28.39
N LYS A 125 13.18 -3.05 -27.40
CA LYS A 125 14.31 -2.65 -26.52
C LYS A 125 13.79 -2.46 -25.09
N GLY A 126 14.62 -2.87 -24.13
CA GLY A 126 14.34 -2.63 -22.72
C GLY A 126 13.43 -3.68 -22.11
N GLY A 127 12.37 -3.27 -21.47
CA GLY A 127 11.43 -4.14 -20.75
C GLY A 127 10.08 -4.29 -21.41
N LEU A 128 9.39 -5.38 -21.09
CA LEU A 128 7.98 -5.61 -21.43
C LEU A 128 7.23 -6.02 -20.16
N TYR A 129 6.04 -5.48 -19.96
CA TYR A 129 5.29 -5.57 -18.70
C TYR A 129 3.83 -5.93 -18.92
N ALA A 130 3.30 -6.81 -18.09
CA ALA A 130 1.89 -7.13 -18.01
C ALA A 130 1.55 -7.57 -16.58
N LEU A 131 0.28 -7.62 -16.26
CA LEU A 131 -0.26 -8.16 -15.03
C LEU A 131 -1.18 -9.33 -15.37
N ILE A 132 -1.05 -10.46 -14.68
CA ILE A 132 -2.05 -11.50 -14.68
C ILE A 132 -2.90 -11.28 -13.44
N ASP A 133 -4.09 -10.74 -13.64
CA ASP A 133 -5.08 -10.47 -12.63
C ASP A 133 -5.99 -11.68 -12.46
N ILE A 134 -6.18 -12.15 -11.23
CA ILE A 134 -6.95 -13.35 -10.88
C ILE A 134 -8.01 -12.95 -9.88
N GLU A 135 -9.25 -12.84 -10.34
CA GLU A 135 -10.37 -12.41 -9.51
C GLU A 135 -11.37 -13.54 -9.26
N PRO A 136 -12.00 -13.57 -8.09
CA PRO A 136 -13.06 -14.51 -7.81
C PRO A 136 -14.29 -14.20 -8.68
N VAL A 137 -14.85 -15.22 -9.30
CA VAL A 137 -16.11 -15.09 -10.03
C VAL A 137 -17.24 -14.94 -9.02
N SER A 138 -17.83 -13.76 -8.96
CA SER A 138 -18.95 -13.48 -8.04
C SER A 138 -20.15 -14.36 -8.38
N SER A 139 -20.51 -15.30 -7.51
CA SER A 139 -21.80 -15.99 -7.59
C SER A 139 -22.89 -14.99 -7.20
N SER A 140 -23.89 -14.80 -8.06
CA SER A 140 -25.02 -13.87 -7.88
C SER A 140 -25.93 -14.17 -6.67
N ASN A 141 -25.59 -15.12 -5.82
CA ASN A 141 -26.37 -15.57 -4.67
C ASN A 141 -25.80 -15.08 -3.32
N ILE A 142 -25.29 -13.84 -3.25
CA ILE A 142 -24.74 -13.26 -2.01
C ILE A 142 -25.88 -12.78 -1.11
N LEU A 143 -26.66 -13.65 -0.52
CA LEU A 143 -27.62 -13.26 0.53
C LEU A 143 -27.26 -13.77 1.94
N GLN A 144 -26.21 -14.54 2.15
CA GLN A 144 -25.98 -15.17 3.48
C GLN A 144 -24.55 -15.42 3.95
N SER A 145 -23.48 -14.91 3.32
CA SER A 145 -22.14 -15.06 3.92
C SER A 145 -21.30 -13.83 3.74
N THR A 146 -20.64 -13.41 4.80
CA THR A 146 -19.47 -12.50 4.76
C THR A 146 -18.30 -13.24 4.11
N SER A 147 -18.35 -13.43 2.78
CA SER A 147 -17.20 -13.94 2.04
C SER A 147 -16.27 -12.77 1.72
N VAL A 148 -15.04 -12.86 2.16
CA VAL A 148 -13.99 -11.96 1.71
C VAL A 148 -13.52 -12.47 0.35
N ASN A 149 -13.81 -11.71 -0.71
CA ASN A 149 -13.30 -11.99 -2.04
C ASN A 149 -11.86 -11.45 -2.11
N ILE A 150 -10.89 -12.34 -2.30
CA ILE A 150 -9.47 -11.98 -2.44
C ILE A 150 -9.10 -12.18 -3.90
N GLY A 151 -8.74 -11.11 -4.59
CA GLY A 151 -8.08 -11.14 -5.88
C GLY A 151 -6.55 -11.20 -5.74
N PHE A 152 -5.86 -11.61 -6.79
CA PHE A 152 -4.41 -11.74 -6.83
C PHE A 152 -3.85 -11.15 -8.12
N ASP A 153 -2.76 -10.42 -7.97
CA ASP A 153 -2.00 -9.86 -9.10
C ASP A 153 -0.66 -10.57 -9.23
N ALA A 154 -0.39 -11.11 -10.41
CA ALA A 154 0.91 -11.69 -10.75
C ALA A 154 1.62 -10.84 -11.81
N PRO A 155 2.62 -10.02 -11.43
CA PRO A 155 3.38 -9.20 -12.36
C PRO A 155 4.24 -10.07 -13.29
N VAL A 156 4.22 -9.72 -14.58
CA VAL A 156 5.09 -10.26 -15.62
C VAL A 156 6.02 -9.14 -16.08
N MET A 157 7.31 -9.28 -15.76
CA MET A 157 8.36 -8.31 -16.08
C MET A 157 9.46 -8.99 -16.89
N ILE A 158 9.56 -8.66 -18.15
CA ILE A 158 10.54 -9.24 -19.07
C ILE A 158 11.57 -8.18 -19.44
N THR A 159 12.83 -8.50 -19.28
CA THR A 159 13.93 -7.71 -19.86
C THR A 159 14.37 -8.36 -21.17
N LEU A 160 14.39 -7.61 -22.25
CA LEU A 160 14.84 -8.09 -23.55
C LEU A 160 16.36 -8.20 -23.57
N ASP A 161 16.86 -9.45 -23.58
CA ASP A 161 18.29 -9.76 -23.56
C ASP A 161 19.01 -9.24 -24.83
N GLY A 162 20.22 -8.71 -24.64
CA GLY A 162 21.02 -8.16 -25.72
C GLY A 162 20.59 -6.76 -26.19
N THR A 163 19.66 -6.11 -25.52
CA THR A 163 19.25 -4.72 -25.81
C THR A 163 19.92 -3.73 -24.85
N THR A 164 20.12 -2.49 -25.33
CA THR A 164 20.63 -1.42 -24.46
C THR A 164 19.53 -0.99 -23.48
N LEU A 165 19.81 -1.10 -22.18
CA LEU A 165 18.94 -0.64 -21.11
C LEU A 165 19.28 0.80 -20.73
N THR A 166 18.26 1.62 -20.52
CA THR A 166 18.41 3.02 -20.12
C THR A 166 17.59 3.27 -18.85
N GLU A 167 18.29 3.74 -17.81
CA GLU A 167 17.68 4.24 -16.58
C GLU A 167 17.70 5.76 -16.63
N THR A 168 16.59 6.37 -17.00
CA THR A 168 16.39 7.81 -17.04
C THR A 168 15.05 8.15 -16.43
N GLY A 169 14.89 9.37 -15.94
CA GLY A 169 13.63 9.81 -15.39
C GLY A 169 13.55 11.32 -15.30
N VAL A 170 12.38 11.84 -15.01
CA VAL A 170 12.11 13.26 -14.88
C VAL A 170 11.28 13.52 -13.63
N ILE A 171 11.62 14.57 -12.89
CA ILE A 171 10.82 15.07 -11.78
C ILE A 171 9.72 15.98 -12.37
N GLU A 172 8.50 15.47 -12.41
CA GLU A 172 7.34 16.20 -12.91
C GLU A 172 7.00 17.38 -12.00
N ASN A 173 6.97 17.15 -10.70
CA ASN A 173 6.60 18.15 -9.72
C ASN A 173 7.26 17.91 -8.36
N VAL A 174 7.41 18.99 -7.59
CA VAL A 174 7.82 18.94 -6.16
C VAL A 174 6.82 19.80 -5.39
N THR A 175 6.15 19.19 -4.42
CA THR A 175 5.18 19.86 -3.55
C THR A 175 5.67 19.86 -2.11
N VAL A 176 5.41 20.95 -1.38
CA VAL A 176 5.80 21.11 0.02
C VAL A 176 4.59 21.55 0.84
N GLY A 177 4.36 20.88 1.97
CA GLY A 177 3.23 21.19 2.83
C GLY A 177 3.08 20.17 3.95
N THR A 178 1.85 19.86 4.32
CA THR A 178 1.52 18.81 5.29
C THR A 178 1.10 17.52 4.56
N ALA A 179 1.45 16.38 5.14
CA ALA A 179 1.00 15.09 4.65
C ALA A 179 0.83 14.11 5.82
N ALA A 180 -0.06 13.14 5.67
CA ALA A 180 -0.06 11.96 6.51
C ALA A 180 1.16 11.09 6.17
N VAL A 181 1.62 10.29 7.12
CA VAL A 181 2.75 9.38 6.89
C VAL A 181 2.45 8.46 5.71
N GLY A 182 3.39 8.38 4.77
CA GLY A 182 3.26 7.53 3.57
C GLY A 182 2.30 8.06 2.49
N GLN A 183 1.79 9.30 2.63
CA GLN A 183 0.92 9.91 1.62
C GLN A 183 1.59 11.13 0.96
N PRO A 184 1.27 11.42 -0.30
CA PRO A 184 1.68 12.67 -0.93
C PRO A 184 1.16 13.91 -0.18
N VAL A 185 1.89 15.02 -0.34
CA VAL A 185 1.52 16.30 0.29
C VAL A 185 0.14 16.76 -0.18
N SER A 186 -0.72 17.09 0.78
CA SER A 186 -2.09 17.56 0.53
C SER A 186 -2.42 18.92 1.16
N GLY A 187 -1.62 19.40 2.11
CA GLY A 187 -1.85 20.66 2.84
C GLY A 187 -0.79 21.72 2.56
N THR A 188 -0.99 22.91 3.12
CA THR A 188 -0.02 24.01 3.07
C THR A 188 1.00 23.89 4.19
N ALA A 189 2.23 24.37 3.95
CA ALA A 189 3.25 24.48 4.99
C ALA A 189 2.90 25.61 5.98
N VAL A 190 2.97 25.32 7.29
CA VAL A 190 2.61 26.26 8.36
C VAL A 190 3.76 26.35 9.36
N THR A 191 4.01 27.55 9.88
CA THR A 191 5.05 27.85 10.88
C THR A 191 5.01 26.90 12.07
N GLY A 192 6.19 26.40 12.44
CA GLY A 192 6.36 25.54 13.61
C GLY A 192 5.87 24.11 13.46
N GLN A 193 5.28 23.74 12.32
CA GLN A 193 4.87 22.38 12.03
C GLN A 193 5.91 21.65 11.19
N PRO A 194 6.08 20.33 11.37
CA PRO A 194 6.82 19.51 10.43
C PRO A 194 6.24 19.65 9.02
N ILE A 195 7.10 19.77 8.04
CA ILE A 195 6.69 19.82 6.64
C ILE A 195 7.06 18.51 5.94
N SER A 196 6.28 18.18 4.94
CA SER A 196 6.56 17.05 4.04
C SER A 196 6.86 17.59 2.64
N VAL A 197 7.79 16.94 1.97
CA VAL A 197 8.13 17.19 0.57
C VAL A 197 7.76 15.94 -0.21
N SER A 198 6.90 16.08 -1.20
CA SER A 198 6.60 15.01 -2.18
C SER A 198 7.16 15.37 -3.53
N THR A 199 7.96 14.46 -4.07
CA THR A 199 8.57 14.56 -5.40
C THR A 199 7.94 13.52 -6.31
N PHE A 200 7.25 13.97 -7.35
CA PHE A 200 6.64 13.13 -8.35
C PHE A 200 7.64 12.88 -9.46
N PHE A 201 8.02 11.64 -9.64
CA PHE A 201 9.09 11.26 -10.55
C PHE A 201 8.58 10.20 -11.52
N THR A 202 8.81 10.41 -12.82
CA THR A 202 8.42 9.51 -13.89
C THR A 202 9.66 8.82 -14.48
N ASN A 203 9.62 7.49 -14.60
CA ASN A 203 10.63 6.73 -15.34
C ASN A 203 10.45 6.97 -16.85
N THR A 204 11.40 7.66 -17.47
CA THR A 204 11.44 7.93 -18.92
C THR A 204 12.40 6.99 -19.66
N GLY A 205 13.00 6.02 -18.96
CA GLY A 205 13.84 4.99 -19.55
C GLY A 205 13.05 3.94 -20.31
N ASN A 206 13.74 2.90 -20.75
CA ASN A 206 13.15 1.77 -21.45
C ASN A 206 13.12 0.49 -20.61
N HIS A 207 13.50 0.57 -19.35
CA HIS A 207 13.63 -0.56 -18.44
C HIS A 207 13.21 -0.14 -17.03
N HIS A 208 12.67 -1.08 -16.25
CA HIS A 208 12.39 -0.86 -14.83
C HIS A 208 13.69 -0.86 -14.01
N TYR A 209 13.70 -0.12 -12.92
CA TYR A 209 14.78 -0.14 -11.95
C TYR A 209 14.26 -0.05 -10.53
N TYR A 210 15.05 -0.55 -9.60
CA TYR A 210 14.75 -0.62 -8.17
C TYR A 210 15.61 0.35 -7.36
N SER A 211 15.22 0.51 -6.11
CA SER A 211 16.06 1.19 -5.13
C SER A 211 16.44 2.61 -5.50
N ALA A 212 15.59 3.29 -6.26
CA ALA A 212 15.70 4.73 -6.41
C ALA A 212 15.42 5.42 -5.07
N ASN A 213 16.06 6.54 -4.80
CA ASN A 213 15.78 7.40 -3.65
C ASN A 213 15.83 8.87 -4.05
N ASN A 214 15.37 9.73 -3.17
CA ASN A 214 15.34 11.16 -3.40
C ASN A 214 16.07 11.92 -2.29
N GLN A 215 17.01 12.75 -2.65
CA GLN A 215 17.66 13.70 -1.74
C GLN A 215 17.00 15.07 -1.83
N ILE A 216 16.69 15.65 -0.67
CA ILE A 216 15.98 16.91 -0.53
C ILE A 216 16.86 17.89 0.22
N LYS A 217 16.92 19.13 -0.28
CA LYS A 217 17.55 20.28 0.40
C LYS A 217 16.58 21.45 0.40
N ILE A 218 16.38 22.04 1.58
CA ILE A 218 15.59 23.28 1.73
C ILE A 218 16.57 24.41 2.00
N MET A 219 16.40 25.50 1.26
CA MET A 219 17.24 26.68 1.34
C MET A 219 16.40 27.92 1.62
N ASP A 220 16.95 28.84 2.39
CA ASP A 220 16.39 30.17 2.59
C ASP A 220 16.71 31.10 1.40
N ASN A 221 16.21 32.34 1.45
CA ASN A 221 16.41 33.34 0.39
C ASN A 221 17.89 33.74 0.20
N SER A 222 18.78 33.42 1.15
CA SER A 222 20.22 33.65 1.03
C SER A 222 20.95 32.49 0.34
N GLY A 223 20.24 31.39 0.05
CA GLY A 223 20.82 30.16 -0.49
C GLY A 223 21.43 29.24 0.59
N LYS A 224 21.26 29.55 1.87
CA LYS A 224 21.74 28.71 2.97
C LYS A 224 20.82 27.52 3.12
N VAL A 225 21.42 26.31 3.19
CA VAL A 225 20.68 25.09 3.50
C VAL A 225 20.24 25.12 4.96
N ILE A 226 18.95 25.03 5.21
CA ILE A 226 18.31 25.07 6.52
C ILE A 226 17.60 23.77 6.89
N GLY A 227 17.39 22.87 5.92
CA GLY A 227 16.83 21.55 6.12
C GLY A 227 17.26 20.61 5.01
N ASN A 228 17.39 19.34 5.33
CA ASN A 228 17.68 18.30 4.36
C ASN A 228 17.01 16.97 4.78
N GLY A 229 16.89 16.07 3.83
CA GLY A 229 16.40 14.72 4.05
C GLY A 229 16.72 13.83 2.87
N THR A 230 16.62 12.54 3.10
CA THR A 230 16.73 11.53 2.05
C THR A 230 15.62 10.52 2.31
N THR A 231 14.87 10.18 1.28
CA THR A 231 13.84 9.14 1.39
C THR A 231 14.48 7.77 1.54
N ASP A 232 13.73 6.84 2.10
CA ASP A 232 14.08 5.43 1.97
C ASP A 232 14.13 5.04 0.48
N TYR A 233 14.80 3.93 0.21
CA TYR A 233 14.81 3.36 -1.13
C TYR A 233 13.42 2.90 -1.54
N PHE A 234 13.04 3.23 -2.77
CA PHE A 234 11.79 2.76 -3.35
C PHE A 234 11.89 1.25 -3.59
N THR A 235 11.01 0.48 -2.96
CA THR A 235 11.15 -0.99 -2.90
C THR A 235 10.58 -1.71 -4.10
N SER A 236 9.59 -1.10 -4.78
CA SER A 236 8.99 -1.64 -5.99
C SER A 236 9.83 -1.30 -7.23
N ALA A 237 9.62 -2.01 -8.32
CA ALA A 237 10.19 -1.65 -9.60
C ALA A 237 9.46 -0.45 -10.17
N ILE A 238 10.16 0.61 -10.51
CA ILE A 238 9.59 1.75 -11.23
C ILE A 238 9.63 1.43 -12.71
N VAL A 239 8.48 1.09 -13.30
CA VAL A 239 8.42 0.67 -14.71
C VAL A 239 8.41 1.88 -15.67
N PRO A 240 8.83 1.72 -16.94
CA PRO A 240 8.81 2.80 -17.93
C PRO A 240 7.41 3.43 -18.06
N GLY A 241 7.35 4.75 -17.98
CA GLY A 241 6.13 5.53 -18.05
C GLY A 241 5.39 5.66 -16.71
N ALA A 242 5.75 4.91 -15.67
CA ALA A 242 5.14 5.05 -14.35
C ALA A 242 5.66 6.30 -13.64
N THR A 243 4.74 6.95 -12.91
CA THR A 243 5.04 8.05 -12.01
C THR A 243 4.89 7.58 -10.57
N VAL A 244 5.93 7.79 -9.75
CA VAL A 244 5.92 7.48 -8.32
C VAL A 244 6.15 8.72 -7.48
N ALA A 245 5.79 8.67 -6.20
CA ALA A 245 5.97 9.77 -5.27
C ALA A 245 6.98 9.42 -4.18
N PHE A 246 8.09 10.15 -4.13
CA PHE A 246 9.02 10.12 -3.01
C PHE A 246 8.58 11.14 -1.98
N THR A 247 8.14 10.71 -0.81
CA THR A 247 7.70 11.62 0.26
C THR A 247 8.64 11.55 1.44
N GLN A 248 9.15 12.70 1.87
CA GLN A 248 10.05 12.85 3.01
C GLN A 248 9.53 13.91 3.97
N GLN A 249 9.46 13.57 5.24
CA GLN A 249 9.19 14.54 6.31
C GLN A 249 10.47 15.24 6.73
N ILE A 250 10.42 16.56 6.79
CA ILE A 250 11.50 17.44 7.29
C ILE A 250 11.07 17.94 8.65
N THR A 251 11.81 17.55 9.68
CA THR A 251 11.49 17.88 11.08
C THR A 251 12.01 19.25 11.53
N THR A 252 12.85 19.91 10.73
CA THR A 252 13.33 21.26 11.03
C THR A 252 12.18 22.25 10.96
N PRO A 253 11.78 22.92 12.05
CA PRO A 253 10.73 23.91 12.01
C PRO A 253 11.15 25.10 11.15
N LEU A 254 10.25 25.58 10.30
CA LEU A 254 10.46 26.78 9.49
C LEU A 254 9.59 27.93 10.03
N ASN A 255 10.12 29.14 9.94
CA ASN A 255 9.36 30.36 10.16
C ASN A 255 8.53 30.72 8.93
N ALA A 256 7.54 31.60 9.08
CA ALA A 256 6.82 32.12 7.93
C ALA A 256 7.77 32.82 6.95
N GLY A 257 7.60 32.56 5.67
CA GLY A 257 8.47 33.09 4.63
C GLY A 257 8.49 32.23 3.37
N THR A 258 9.30 32.68 2.41
CA THR A 258 9.50 31.98 1.13
C THR A 258 10.83 31.24 1.17
N TYR A 259 10.81 30.03 0.67
CA TYR A 259 11.94 29.10 0.66
C TYR A 259 12.04 28.42 -0.71
N SER A 260 13.18 27.80 -0.99
CA SER A 260 13.35 26.91 -2.12
C SER A 260 13.61 25.47 -1.63
N VAL A 261 13.09 24.51 -2.38
CA VAL A 261 13.36 23.08 -2.21
C VAL A 261 14.02 22.56 -3.47
N THR A 262 15.16 21.90 -3.31
CA THR A 262 15.81 21.14 -4.38
C THR A 262 15.66 19.66 -4.08
N SER A 263 15.13 18.93 -5.05
CA SER A 263 14.91 17.51 -5.03
C SER A 263 15.77 16.85 -6.10
N SER A 264 16.51 15.79 -5.73
CA SER A 264 17.39 15.05 -6.64
C SER A 264 17.12 13.56 -6.51
N VAL A 265 16.54 12.95 -7.55
CA VAL A 265 16.27 11.52 -7.59
C VAL A 265 17.49 10.79 -8.15
N MET A 266 17.88 9.72 -7.46
CA MET A 266 19.05 8.90 -7.80
C MET A 266 18.63 7.44 -7.94
N ASN A 267 19.33 6.71 -8.82
CA ASN A 267 19.22 5.26 -8.93
C ASN A 267 20.05 4.54 -7.84
N SER A 268 19.98 3.21 -7.83
CA SER A 268 20.70 2.36 -6.86
C SER A 268 22.22 2.51 -6.91
N ALA A 269 22.80 2.96 -8.04
CA ALA A 269 24.23 3.23 -8.19
C ALA A 269 24.64 4.63 -7.68
N GLY A 270 23.69 5.44 -7.20
CA GLY A 270 23.92 6.82 -6.76
C GLY A 270 24.03 7.82 -7.91
N GLN A 271 23.71 7.41 -9.14
CA GLN A 271 23.66 8.32 -10.28
C GLN A 271 22.40 9.18 -10.19
N VAL A 272 22.56 10.49 -10.31
CA VAL A 272 21.42 11.43 -10.37
C VAL A 272 20.69 11.26 -11.68
N LEU A 273 19.40 10.92 -11.60
CA LEU A 273 18.51 10.75 -12.75
C LEU A 273 17.90 12.10 -13.16
N ASP A 274 17.49 12.91 -12.17
CA ASP A 274 17.01 14.28 -12.39
C ASP A 274 17.12 15.12 -11.11
N THR A 275 17.13 16.45 -11.29
CA THR A 275 17.12 17.42 -10.21
C THR A 275 16.18 18.56 -10.53
N LYS A 276 15.27 18.88 -9.62
CA LYS A 276 14.32 19.98 -9.74
C LYS A 276 14.32 20.87 -8.51
N THR A 277 14.31 22.18 -8.75
CA THR A 277 14.16 23.19 -7.70
C THR A 277 12.81 23.88 -7.84
N SER A 278 12.09 24.02 -6.74
CA SER A 278 10.79 24.69 -6.65
C SER A 278 10.78 25.65 -5.48
N SER A 279 10.02 26.74 -5.60
CA SER A 279 9.78 27.66 -4.48
C SER A 279 8.50 27.29 -3.74
N PHE A 280 8.47 27.50 -2.43
CA PHE A 280 7.27 27.31 -1.60
C PHE A 280 7.19 28.37 -0.51
N THR A 281 5.99 28.56 0.05
CA THR A 281 5.74 29.50 1.13
C THR A 281 5.28 28.77 2.37
N VAL A 282 5.87 29.12 3.52
CA VAL A 282 5.41 28.75 4.85
C VAL A 282 4.55 29.88 5.38
N TYR A 283 3.31 29.56 5.73
CA TYR A 283 2.33 30.52 6.26
C TYR A 283 2.39 30.57 7.78
N GLU A 284 1.99 31.68 8.36
CA GLU A 284 1.78 31.74 9.82
C GLU A 284 0.62 30.82 10.22
N ALA A 285 0.77 30.20 11.40
CA ALA A 285 -0.34 29.43 11.94
C ALA A 285 -1.55 30.38 12.19
N PRO A 286 -2.78 29.98 11.83
CA PRO A 286 -3.94 30.79 12.14
C PRO A 286 -4.00 31.02 13.65
N THR A 287 -3.97 32.29 14.05
CA THR A 287 -4.16 32.66 15.45
C THR A 287 -5.59 32.25 15.84
N ALA A 288 -5.73 31.31 16.80
CA ALA A 288 -7.05 31.01 17.32
C ALA A 288 -7.61 32.33 17.87
N SER A 289 -8.64 32.85 17.25
CA SER A 289 -9.39 33.95 17.86
C SER A 289 -9.82 33.52 19.25
N PRO A 290 -9.53 34.27 20.33
CA PRO A 290 -10.03 33.93 21.61
C PRO A 290 -11.56 33.86 21.49
N THR A 291 -12.12 32.69 21.69
CA THR A 291 -13.57 32.54 21.84
C THR A 291 -13.91 33.35 23.07
N GLU A 292 -14.50 34.53 22.88
CA GLU A 292 -15.08 35.29 23.94
C GLU A 292 -16.15 34.40 24.59
N TYR A 293 -15.80 33.81 25.72
CA TYR A 293 -16.77 33.18 26.60
C TYR A 293 -17.65 34.32 27.16
N GLY A 294 -18.57 34.80 26.32
CA GLY A 294 -19.65 35.66 26.75
C GLY A 294 -20.48 34.89 27.76
N ALA A 295 -20.42 35.32 29.01
CA ALA A 295 -21.35 34.90 30.05
C ALA A 295 -22.79 35.19 29.55
N GLN A 296 -23.43 34.19 29.00
CA GLN A 296 -24.82 34.30 28.55
C GLN A 296 -25.72 33.96 29.72
N GLY A 297 -26.26 35.03 30.27
CA GLY A 297 -27.39 34.98 31.21
C GLY A 297 -28.55 34.25 30.56
N SER A 298 -29.19 33.42 31.36
CA SER A 298 -30.41 32.71 31.10
C SER A 298 -31.55 33.65 30.66
N ASN A 299 -32.13 33.39 29.46
CA ASN A 299 -33.54 33.73 29.22
C ASN A 299 -34.18 32.72 28.27
N HIS A 300 -35.31 32.21 28.71
CA HIS A 300 -36.27 31.36 28.01
C HIS A 300 -36.82 31.99 26.73
N GLY A 301 -37.05 31.18 25.70
CA GLY A 301 -37.85 31.57 24.51
C GLY A 301 -37.87 30.52 23.43
N SER A 302 -38.83 29.67 23.49
CA SER A 302 -39.60 28.90 22.48
C SER A 302 -39.24 28.99 20.99
N SER A 303 -39.07 27.80 20.42
CA SER A 303 -39.51 27.26 19.12
C SER A 303 -39.34 28.06 17.82
N TYR A 304 -38.64 27.43 16.84
CA TYR A 304 -39.23 27.10 15.52
C TYR A 304 -38.31 26.09 14.81
N LEU A 305 -38.92 24.98 14.40
CA LEU A 305 -38.31 23.96 13.55
C LEU A 305 -38.37 24.40 12.08
N GLY A 306 -37.25 24.49 11.41
CA GLY A 306 -37.12 24.53 9.95
C GLY A 306 -36.35 23.30 9.47
N PRO A 307 -36.71 22.69 8.34
CA PRO A 307 -36.06 21.46 7.89
C PRO A 307 -34.67 21.71 7.33
N SER A 308 -33.68 21.11 7.95
CA SER A 308 -32.33 21.07 7.48
C SER A 308 -32.19 19.93 6.45
N SER A 309 -31.90 20.27 5.21
CA SER A 309 -31.55 19.32 4.15
C SER A 309 -30.16 18.73 4.44
N SER A 310 -30.11 17.49 4.87
CA SER A 310 -28.87 16.73 4.99
C SER A 310 -28.44 16.22 3.62
N THR A 311 -27.35 16.77 3.07
CA THR A 311 -26.60 16.14 2.00
C THR A 311 -25.79 14.98 2.60
N ASN A 312 -26.19 13.75 2.30
CA ASN A 312 -25.45 12.56 2.63
C ASN A 312 -24.16 12.53 1.79
N VAL A 313 -23.03 12.79 2.43
CA VAL A 313 -21.71 12.41 1.93
C VAL A 313 -21.49 10.96 2.38
N PRO A 314 -21.22 10.00 1.48
CA PRO A 314 -20.91 8.65 1.90
C PRO A 314 -19.59 8.65 2.69
N ALA A 315 -19.66 8.17 3.91
CA ALA A 315 -18.48 7.96 4.74
C ALA A 315 -17.61 6.88 4.11
N SER A 316 -16.37 7.23 3.82
CA SER A 316 -15.33 6.26 3.47
C SER A 316 -15.20 5.26 4.62
N GLN A 317 -15.51 4.00 4.37
CA GLN A 317 -15.27 2.92 5.32
C GLN A 317 -13.76 2.70 5.42
N THR A 318 -13.18 3.11 6.54
CA THR A 318 -11.87 2.61 6.96
C THR A 318 -12.02 1.14 7.30
N THR A 319 -11.50 0.26 6.46
CA THR A 319 -11.31 -1.15 6.76
C THR A 319 -10.32 -1.24 7.93
N GLN A 320 -10.83 -1.47 9.14
CA GLN A 320 -10.00 -1.87 10.26
C GLN A 320 -9.47 -3.27 9.97
N SER A 321 -8.15 -3.40 9.83
CA SER A 321 -7.49 -4.69 9.86
C SER A 321 -7.88 -5.44 11.13
N PRO A 322 -8.18 -6.74 11.07
CA PRO A 322 -8.45 -7.53 12.26
C PRO A 322 -7.25 -7.46 13.19
N VAL A 323 -7.50 -7.10 14.46
CA VAL A 323 -6.47 -7.04 15.50
C VAL A 323 -5.79 -8.40 15.55
N GLY A 324 -4.49 -8.43 15.21
CA GLY A 324 -3.75 -9.68 15.09
C GLY A 324 -3.71 -10.46 16.42
N LEU A 325 -3.72 -11.77 16.32
CA LEU A 325 -3.63 -12.76 17.42
C LEU A 325 -2.66 -12.39 18.58
N PRO A 326 -1.49 -11.75 18.35
CA PRO A 326 -0.58 -11.39 19.45
C PRO A 326 -1.17 -10.42 20.46
N VAL A 327 -2.11 -9.55 20.07
CA VAL A 327 -2.72 -8.58 21.00
C VAL A 327 -3.68 -9.28 21.98
N ILE A 328 -4.42 -10.28 21.51
CA ILE A 328 -5.35 -11.03 22.36
C ILE A 328 -4.60 -11.90 23.39
N VAL A 329 -3.49 -12.53 22.96
CA VAL A 329 -2.65 -13.35 23.86
C VAL A 329 -2.00 -12.47 24.94
N MET A 330 -1.55 -11.25 24.58
CA MET A 330 -0.95 -10.33 25.53
C MET A 330 -1.98 -9.80 26.54
N ALA A 331 -3.22 -9.53 26.13
CA ALA A 331 -4.29 -9.11 27.03
C ALA A 331 -4.67 -10.20 28.03
N CYS A 332 -4.72 -11.46 27.61
CA CYS A 332 -4.98 -12.60 28.51
C CYS A 332 -3.83 -12.85 29.51
N ALA A 333 -2.58 -12.68 29.08
CA ALA A 333 -1.40 -12.84 29.95
C ALA A 333 -1.35 -11.75 31.03
N ILE A 334 -1.71 -10.50 30.71
CA ILE A 334 -1.78 -9.40 31.68
C ILE A 334 -2.90 -9.63 32.71
N ALA A 335 -4.07 -10.11 32.27
CA ALA A 335 -5.17 -10.39 33.18
C ALA A 335 -4.83 -11.48 34.20
N VAL A 336 -4.12 -12.53 33.79
CA VAL A 336 -3.66 -13.63 34.68
C VAL A 336 -2.57 -13.12 35.64
N GLY A 337 -1.65 -12.24 35.17
CA GLY A 337 -0.61 -11.63 35.99
C GLY A 337 -1.16 -10.74 37.11
N ILE A 338 -2.16 -9.92 36.81
CA ILE A 338 -2.81 -9.02 37.79
C ILE A 338 -3.57 -9.81 38.86
N LEU A 339 -4.21 -10.91 38.52
CA LEU A 339 -4.91 -11.80 39.47
C LEU A 339 -3.93 -12.55 40.38
N GLY A 340 -2.71 -12.88 39.89
CA GLY A 340 -1.65 -13.53 40.66
C GLY A 340 -0.98 -12.60 41.70
N MET A 341 -0.85 -11.31 41.46
CA MET A 341 -0.21 -10.35 42.35
C MET A 341 -1.06 -9.91 43.55
N ARG A 342 -2.37 -10.18 43.56
CA ARG A 342 -3.25 -9.79 44.68
C ARG A 342 -3.30 -10.76 45.86
N ARG A 343 -2.47 -11.80 45.87
CA ARG A 343 -2.41 -12.78 47.00
C ARG A 343 -1.00 -12.84 47.61
N LYS A 344 -0.64 -11.88 48.45
CA LYS A 344 0.27 -12.12 49.57
C LYS A 344 -0.57 -12.41 50.78
N PRO A 345 -0.43 -13.57 51.45
CA PRO A 345 -0.98 -13.78 52.78
C PRO A 345 -0.06 -13.13 53.81
N GLU A 346 -0.62 -12.51 54.80
CA GLU A 346 -0.01 -12.30 56.11
C GLU A 346 0.15 -13.62 56.83
#